data_1f824ead8123a600c9d4f6cc7f98bf08
#
_entry.id   1f824ead8123a600c9d4f6cc7f98bf08
#
_cell.length_a   1.000
_cell.length_b   1.000
_cell.length_c   1.000
_cell.angle_alpha   90.00
_cell.angle_beta   90.00
_cell.angle_gamma   90.00
#
_symmetry.space_group_name_H-M   'P 1'
#
loop_
_entity.id
_entity.type
_entity.pdbx_description
1 polymer ?
#
loop_
_entity_poly.entity_id
_entity_poly.type
_entity_poly.pdbx_seq_one_letter_code
_entity_poly.pdbx_strand_id
1 'polypeptide(L)'
;MILNTILLSRWRWAAALLGLAALTACGPAPAPVGINDPAEASNRRVHEFNRGVDRALLRPAARGYGTVLPQPVQRGIGNFAGNLDVPGDVVNNLLQARLGFAAQNTARFAVNSVLGIGGLFDPASAMGLPGKETDFGETMHVWGAPEGVYGEAPFFGPTTERDLVGSVVDLALNPVRLLLPTPERSYATAAKLGSKLGERDRYRDTLDSVLHESADSYAQTRLLYLQNRRFELGQTGGVEDDFIDPYATDADAGFVDPYAADPYADSFEDPYAQ
;
A
#
# COMPACT_ATOMS: atom_id res chain seq x y z
N MET A 1 57.17 -13.13 -4.42
CA MET A 1 56.29 -12.70 -3.34
C MET A 1 55.60 -11.39 -3.63
N ILE A 2 56.24 -10.40 -4.23
CA ILE A 2 55.65 -9.05 -4.53
C ILE A 2 54.56 -9.09 -5.62
N LEU A 3 54.66 -9.98 -6.63
CA LEU A 3 53.68 -10.05 -7.72
C LEU A 3 52.31 -10.53 -7.26
N ASN A 4 52.23 -11.43 -6.26
CA ASN A 4 50.95 -11.93 -5.70
C ASN A 4 50.23 -10.88 -4.88
N THR A 5 50.94 -9.98 -4.17
CA THR A 5 50.33 -8.90 -3.38
C THR A 5 49.71 -7.85 -4.30
N ILE A 6 50.34 -7.53 -5.42
CA ILE A 6 49.81 -6.56 -6.40
C ILE A 6 48.56 -7.13 -7.11
N LEU A 7 48.53 -8.41 -7.47
CA LEU A 7 47.37 -9.07 -8.06
C LEU A 7 46.19 -9.09 -7.07
N LEU A 8 46.41 -9.49 -5.83
CA LEU A 8 45.37 -9.52 -4.79
C LEU A 8 44.78 -8.13 -4.48
N SER A 9 45.63 -7.08 -4.51
CA SER A 9 45.12 -5.71 -4.30
C SER A 9 44.23 -5.24 -5.47
N ARG A 10 44.59 -5.58 -6.71
CA ARG A 10 43.78 -5.21 -7.90
C ARG A 10 42.42 -5.90 -7.91
N TRP A 11 42.36 -7.16 -7.48
CA TRP A 11 41.07 -7.89 -7.36
C TRP A 11 40.19 -7.32 -6.27
N ARG A 12 40.76 -6.86 -5.16
CA ARG A 12 40.01 -6.20 -4.10
C ARG A 12 39.40 -4.86 -4.56
N TRP A 13 40.17 -4.08 -5.33
CA TRP A 13 39.65 -2.81 -5.91
C TRP A 13 38.63 -3.08 -7.01
N ALA A 14 38.82 -4.10 -7.84
CA ALA A 14 37.84 -4.51 -8.85
C ALA A 14 36.54 -5.01 -8.21
N ALA A 15 36.62 -5.79 -7.14
CA ALA A 15 35.44 -6.23 -6.37
C ALA A 15 34.74 -5.06 -5.68
N ALA A 16 35.48 -4.09 -5.14
CA ALA A 16 34.93 -2.87 -4.54
C ALA A 16 34.23 -1.98 -5.59
N LEU A 17 34.84 -1.82 -6.76
CA LEU A 17 34.23 -1.07 -7.87
C LEU A 17 33.00 -1.75 -8.45
N LEU A 18 33.00 -3.08 -8.57
CA LEU A 18 31.83 -3.88 -8.96
C LEU A 18 30.72 -3.77 -7.91
N GLY A 19 31.07 -3.79 -6.63
CA GLY A 19 30.13 -3.56 -5.53
C GLY A 19 29.54 -2.15 -5.56
N LEU A 20 30.36 -1.12 -5.83
CA LEU A 20 29.90 0.26 -5.98
C LEU A 20 29.03 0.45 -7.22
N ALA A 21 29.38 -0.18 -8.34
CA ALA A 21 28.59 -0.16 -9.58
C ALA A 21 27.25 -0.89 -9.42
N ALA A 22 27.22 -1.97 -8.63
CA ALA A 22 25.99 -2.65 -8.28
C ALA A 22 25.06 -1.77 -7.40
N LEU A 23 25.62 -0.97 -6.51
CA LEU A 23 24.85 -0.01 -5.68
C LEU A 23 24.28 1.16 -6.49
N THR A 24 24.92 1.58 -7.58
CA THR A 24 24.42 2.64 -8.45
C THR A 24 23.34 2.16 -9.45
N ALA A 25 23.21 0.85 -9.65
CA ALA A 25 22.18 0.25 -10.52
C ALA A 25 20.84 0.03 -9.79
N CYS A 26 20.82 0.18 -8.44
CA CYS A 26 19.61 0.02 -7.62
C CYS A 26 18.99 1.38 -7.34
N GLY A 27 18.24 1.90 -8.29
CA GLY A 27 17.30 3.00 -8.08
C GLY A 27 15.87 2.48 -8.02
N PRO A 28 14.91 3.26 -7.47
CA PRO A 28 13.51 2.87 -7.49
C PRO A 28 13.05 2.58 -8.93
N ALA A 29 12.16 1.60 -9.07
CA ALA A 29 11.59 1.28 -10.37
C ALA A 29 10.86 2.50 -10.94
N PRO A 30 10.95 2.75 -12.26
CA PRO A 30 10.21 3.82 -12.90
C PRO A 30 8.70 3.61 -12.74
N ALA A 31 7.94 4.72 -12.79
CA ALA A 31 6.49 4.66 -12.79
C ALA A 31 6.00 3.85 -14.01
N PRO A 32 5.09 2.89 -13.83
CA PRO A 32 4.54 2.11 -14.93
C PRO A 32 3.60 2.99 -15.77
N VAL A 33 3.55 2.72 -17.09
CA VAL A 33 2.62 3.38 -18.00
C VAL A 33 1.38 2.49 -18.15
N GLY A 34 0.21 3.06 -17.90
CA GLY A 34 -1.07 2.36 -18.07
C GLY A 34 -1.31 1.21 -17.09
N ILE A 35 -2.16 0.25 -17.49
CA ILE A 35 -2.55 -0.92 -16.70
C ILE A 35 -2.08 -2.18 -17.42
N ASN A 36 -1.24 -2.97 -16.76
CA ASN A 36 -0.74 -4.24 -17.27
C ASN A 36 -1.56 -5.41 -16.71
N ASP A 37 -2.63 -5.80 -17.39
CA ASP A 37 -3.56 -6.86 -16.97
C ASP A 37 -3.86 -7.84 -18.10
N PRO A 38 -2.88 -8.66 -18.52
CA PRO A 38 -3.06 -9.63 -19.60
C PRO A 38 -4.00 -10.79 -19.20
N ALA A 39 -4.24 -10.99 -17.90
CA ALA A 39 -5.09 -12.04 -17.37
C ALA A 39 -6.49 -11.56 -16.96
N GLU A 40 -6.97 -10.43 -17.46
CA GLU A 40 -8.23 -9.79 -17.06
C GLU A 40 -9.40 -10.75 -16.94
N ALA A 41 -9.60 -11.63 -17.95
CA ALA A 41 -10.71 -12.58 -17.94
C ALA A 41 -10.66 -13.59 -16.77
N SER A 42 -9.46 -13.97 -16.34
CA SER A 42 -9.25 -14.83 -15.17
C SER A 42 -9.41 -14.03 -13.87
N ASN A 43 -8.83 -12.84 -13.81
CA ASN A 43 -8.89 -11.95 -12.66
C ASN A 43 -10.35 -11.56 -12.35
N ARG A 44 -11.17 -11.28 -13.36
CA ARG A 44 -12.61 -11.02 -13.18
C ARG A 44 -13.36 -12.19 -12.52
N ARG A 45 -13.00 -13.44 -12.83
CA ARG A 45 -13.62 -14.62 -12.17
C ARG A 45 -13.21 -14.71 -10.70
N VAL A 46 -11.95 -14.44 -10.39
CA VAL A 46 -11.46 -14.40 -9.00
C VAL A 46 -12.12 -13.25 -8.24
N HIS A 47 -12.26 -12.09 -8.88
CA HIS A 47 -12.97 -10.95 -8.32
C HIS A 47 -14.43 -11.28 -7.95
N GLU A 48 -15.16 -11.91 -8.86
CA GLU A 48 -16.54 -12.36 -8.57
C GLU A 48 -16.60 -13.37 -7.42
N PHE A 49 -15.62 -14.28 -7.33
CA PHE A 49 -15.48 -15.16 -6.18
C PHE A 49 -15.25 -14.36 -4.89
N ASN A 50 -14.30 -13.41 -4.87
CA ASN A 50 -14.00 -12.56 -3.72
C ASN A 50 -15.22 -11.73 -3.29
N ARG A 51 -15.96 -11.15 -4.26
CA ARG A 51 -17.23 -10.46 -4.00
C ARG A 51 -18.29 -11.38 -3.37
N GLY A 52 -18.34 -12.63 -3.84
CA GLY A 52 -19.23 -13.66 -3.27
C GLY A 52 -18.87 -13.95 -1.81
N VAL A 53 -17.58 -14.11 -1.52
CA VAL A 53 -17.06 -14.31 -0.15
C VAL A 53 -17.34 -13.07 0.74
N ASP A 54 -17.11 -11.86 0.23
CA ASP A 54 -17.44 -10.64 0.99
C ASP A 54 -18.92 -10.60 1.34
N ARG A 55 -19.80 -10.80 0.35
CA ARG A 55 -21.26 -10.75 0.54
C ARG A 55 -21.77 -11.78 1.52
N ALA A 56 -21.25 -13.01 1.42
CA ALA A 56 -21.77 -14.13 2.20
C ALA A 56 -21.14 -14.23 3.60
N LEU A 57 -19.90 -13.77 3.77
CA LEU A 57 -19.14 -14.01 4.99
C LEU A 57 -18.57 -12.71 5.61
N LEU A 58 -17.72 -11.97 4.88
CA LEU A 58 -16.99 -10.86 5.47
C LEU A 58 -17.91 -9.70 5.85
N ARG A 59 -18.81 -9.31 4.96
CA ARG A 59 -19.77 -8.22 5.19
C ARG A 59 -20.67 -8.46 6.40
N PRO A 60 -21.35 -9.62 6.57
CA PRO A 60 -22.15 -9.88 7.75
C PRO A 60 -21.31 -10.05 9.02
N ALA A 61 -20.12 -10.67 8.94
CA ALA A 61 -19.22 -10.81 10.09
C ALA A 61 -18.69 -9.44 10.55
N ALA A 62 -18.31 -8.55 9.64
CA ALA A 62 -17.85 -7.18 9.94
C ALA A 62 -18.96 -6.36 10.61
N ARG A 63 -20.19 -6.41 10.08
CA ARG A 63 -21.35 -5.73 10.70
C ARG A 63 -21.64 -6.28 12.10
N GLY A 64 -21.59 -7.60 12.28
CA GLY A 64 -21.73 -8.21 13.59
C GLY A 64 -20.66 -7.75 14.56
N TYR A 65 -19.40 -7.74 14.12
CA TYR A 65 -18.26 -7.24 14.88
C TYR A 65 -18.44 -5.77 15.29
N GLY A 66 -18.82 -4.90 14.34
CA GLY A 66 -19.05 -3.47 14.57
C GLY A 66 -20.22 -3.19 15.51
N THR A 67 -21.25 -4.05 15.51
CA THR A 67 -22.43 -3.90 16.36
C THR A 67 -22.18 -4.39 17.80
N VAL A 68 -21.44 -5.50 17.94
CA VAL A 68 -21.23 -6.15 19.25
C VAL A 68 -20.11 -5.48 20.03
N LEU A 69 -19.04 -5.04 19.37
CA LEU A 69 -17.87 -4.47 20.05
C LEU A 69 -17.91 -2.94 20.07
N PRO A 70 -17.82 -2.31 21.25
CA PRO A 70 -17.67 -0.86 21.36
C PRO A 70 -16.43 -0.35 20.63
N GLN A 71 -16.49 0.84 20.05
CA GLN A 71 -15.40 1.44 19.29
C GLN A 71 -14.03 1.46 20.02
N PRO A 72 -13.94 1.74 21.34
CA PRO A 72 -12.65 1.66 22.04
C PRO A 72 -12.02 0.28 22.00
N VAL A 73 -12.83 -0.79 22.08
CA VAL A 73 -12.35 -2.19 22.01
C VAL A 73 -11.85 -2.50 20.59
N GLN A 74 -12.62 -2.10 19.56
CA GLN A 74 -12.20 -2.26 18.16
C GLN A 74 -10.87 -1.54 17.89
N ARG A 75 -10.71 -0.31 18.38
CA ARG A 75 -9.43 0.44 18.28
C ARG A 75 -8.30 -0.27 19.00
N GLY A 76 -8.52 -0.78 20.20
CA GLY A 76 -7.51 -1.53 20.93
C GLY A 76 -7.04 -2.78 20.18
N ILE A 77 -7.97 -3.54 19.58
CA ILE A 77 -7.65 -4.70 18.75
C ILE A 77 -6.85 -4.27 17.50
N GLY A 78 -7.26 -3.18 16.84
CA GLY A 78 -6.55 -2.64 15.68
C GLY A 78 -5.14 -2.16 16.04
N ASN A 79 -4.98 -1.42 17.13
CA ASN A 79 -3.68 -0.96 17.61
C ASN A 79 -2.76 -2.14 17.96
N PHE A 80 -3.28 -3.16 18.65
CA PHE A 80 -2.53 -4.36 18.98
C PHE A 80 -2.09 -5.10 17.70
N ALA A 81 -3.00 -5.29 16.74
CA ALA A 81 -2.70 -5.92 15.46
C ALA A 81 -1.63 -5.15 14.68
N GLY A 82 -1.76 -3.82 14.59
CA GLY A 82 -0.77 -2.94 13.95
C GLY A 82 0.59 -2.98 14.68
N ASN A 83 0.59 -2.99 16.01
CA ASN A 83 1.85 -3.10 16.78
C ASN A 83 2.61 -4.41 16.49
N LEU A 84 1.91 -5.49 16.16
CA LEU A 84 2.52 -6.76 15.73
C LEU A 84 3.14 -6.69 14.33
N ASP A 85 2.79 -5.72 13.50
CA ASP A 85 3.37 -5.53 12.18
C ASP A 85 4.63 -4.66 12.22
N VAL A 86 4.76 -3.76 13.21
CA VAL A 86 5.89 -2.82 13.33
C VAL A 86 7.29 -3.48 13.22
N PRO A 87 7.56 -4.67 13.81
CA PRO A 87 8.84 -5.34 13.61
C PRO A 87 9.13 -5.71 12.15
N GLY A 88 8.09 -6.03 11.36
CA GLY A 88 8.20 -6.23 9.91
C GLY A 88 8.57 -4.93 9.20
N ASP A 89 7.91 -3.81 9.56
CA ASP A 89 8.22 -2.49 9.04
C ASP A 89 9.67 -2.07 9.35
N VAL A 90 10.17 -2.40 10.55
CA VAL A 90 11.58 -2.14 10.92
C VAL A 90 12.53 -2.89 9.98
N VAL A 91 12.27 -4.18 9.73
CA VAL A 91 13.09 -5.00 8.82
C VAL A 91 13.07 -4.40 7.41
N ASN A 92 11.90 -4.09 6.87
CA ASN A 92 11.76 -3.52 5.54
C ASN A 92 12.42 -2.15 5.42
N ASN A 93 12.27 -1.26 6.42
CA ASN A 93 12.96 0.03 6.44
C ASN A 93 14.50 -0.13 6.48
N LEU A 94 15.03 -1.13 7.18
CA LEU A 94 16.47 -1.45 7.17
C LEU A 94 16.92 -1.94 5.79
N LEU A 95 16.16 -2.82 5.15
CA LEU A 95 16.43 -3.32 3.80
C LEU A 95 16.38 -2.22 2.73
N GLN A 96 15.60 -1.17 2.97
CA GLN A 96 15.50 0.02 2.14
C GLN A 96 16.54 1.10 2.50
N ALA A 97 17.47 0.82 3.43
CA ALA A 97 18.44 1.77 3.98
C ALA A 97 17.82 3.04 4.62
N ARG A 98 16.56 2.99 5.02
CA ARG A 98 15.81 4.08 5.68
C ARG A 98 16.01 4.02 7.20
N LEU A 99 17.25 4.21 7.67
CA LEU A 99 17.63 4.03 9.08
C LEU A 99 16.83 4.91 10.04
N GLY A 100 16.46 6.13 9.64
CA GLY A 100 15.63 7.04 10.45
C GLY A 100 14.24 6.46 10.70
N PHE A 101 13.59 5.91 9.69
CA PHE A 101 12.27 5.28 9.82
C PHE A 101 12.35 3.96 10.61
N ALA A 102 13.40 3.16 10.40
CA ALA A 102 13.63 1.97 11.21
C ALA A 102 13.79 2.30 12.70
N ALA A 103 14.56 3.34 13.04
CA ALA A 103 14.73 3.81 14.41
C ALA A 103 13.41 4.33 15.00
N GLN A 104 12.65 5.11 14.24
CA GLN A 104 11.33 5.63 14.65
C GLN A 104 10.35 4.50 14.93
N ASN A 105 10.23 3.51 14.03
CA ASN A 105 9.36 2.34 14.23
C ASN A 105 9.82 1.49 15.42
N THR A 106 11.14 1.34 15.65
CA THR A 106 11.66 0.64 16.83
C THR A 106 11.25 1.36 18.12
N ALA A 107 11.39 2.69 18.17
CA ALA A 107 10.96 3.48 19.33
C ALA A 107 9.44 3.36 19.54
N ARG A 108 8.67 3.47 18.47
CA ARG A 108 7.22 3.28 18.47
C ARG A 108 6.81 1.91 19.03
N PHE A 109 7.43 0.84 18.55
CA PHE A 109 7.17 -0.51 19.02
C PHE A 109 7.47 -0.64 20.52
N ALA A 110 8.59 -0.13 20.99
CA ALA A 110 8.97 -0.15 22.39
C ALA A 110 7.96 0.61 23.27
N VAL A 111 7.61 1.84 22.88
CA VAL A 111 6.65 2.69 23.60
C VAL A 111 5.27 2.01 23.66
N ASN A 112 4.75 1.55 22.54
CA ASN A 112 3.42 0.93 22.49
C ASN A 112 3.40 -0.44 23.19
N SER A 113 4.48 -1.20 23.13
CA SER A 113 4.55 -2.48 23.84
C SER A 113 4.62 -2.31 25.36
N VAL A 114 5.35 -1.32 25.87
CA VAL A 114 5.56 -1.11 27.31
C VAL A 114 4.46 -0.21 27.90
N LEU A 115 4.28 1.00 27.36
CA LEU A 115 3.32 1.97 27.89
C LEU A 115 1.91 1.74 27.34
N GLY A 116 1.80 1.17 26.13
CA GLY A 116 0.54 0.86 25.47
C GLY A 116 -0.04 -0.51 25.79
N ILE A 117 0.51 -1.22 26.77
CA ILE A 117 0.07 -2.57 27.23
C ILE A 117 0.06 -3.53 26.03
N GLY A 118 1.25 -3.83 25.49
CA GLY A 118 1.41 -4.72 24.35
C GLY A 118 0.92 -4.12 23.01
N GLY A 119 0.61 -2.83 22.97
CA GLY A 119 0.07 -2.16 21.79
C GLY A 119 -1.45 -2.01 21.75
N LEU A 120 -2.19 -2.34 22.82
CA LEU A 120 -3.62 -2.05 22.93
C LEU A 120 -3.92 -0.56 22.88
N PHE A 121 -3.00 0.27 23.39
CA PHE A 121 -3.01 1.72 23.28
C PHE A 121 -1.87 2.19 22.40
N ASP A 122 -2.01 3.39 21.83
CA ASP A 122 -1.01 4.00 20.97
C ASP A 122 -0.47 5.33 21.54
N PRO A 123 0.26 5.27 22.68
CA PRO A 123 0.90 6.46 23.22
C PRO A 123 2.00 7.03 22.32
N ALA A 124 2.61 6.20 21.46
CA ALA A 124 3.65 6.66 20.55
C ALA A 124 3.15 7.73 19.57
N SER A 125 1.94 7.58 19.02
CA SER A 125 1.32 8.61 18.17
C SER A 125 1.07 9.92 18.94
N ALA A 126 0.62 9.84 20.21
CA ALA A 126 0.44 11.02 21.05
C ALA A 126 1.77 11.72 21.38
N MET A 127 2.90 10.99 21.37
CA MET A 127 4.24 11.51 21.56
C MET A 127 4.89 12.03 20.26
N GLY A 128 4.18 12.08 19.15
CA GLY A 128 4.71 12.56 17.87
C GLY A 128 5.57 11.55 17.12
N LEU A 129 5.42 10.25 17.40
CA LEU A 129 6.07 9.14 16.69
C LEU A 129 5.06 8.43 15.78
N PRO A 130 4.68 8.98 14.62
CA PRO A 130 3.76 8.33 13.69
C PRO A 130 4.37 7.05 13.12
N GLY A 131 3.53 6.05 12.78
CA GLY A 131 3.96 4.84 12.10
C GLY A 131 4.55 5.15 10.72
N LYS A 132 5.55 4.38 10.32
CA LYS A 132 6.16 4.38 8.99
C LYS A 132 5.98 2.98 8.40
N GLU A 133 4.73 2.71 8.02
CA GLU A 133 4.35 1.43 7.42
C GLU A 133 5.11 1.23 6.12
N THR A 134 5.52 0.01 5.87
CA THR A 134 6.21 -0.44 4.65
C THR A 134 6.15 -1.97 4.56
N ASP A 135 6.39 -2.49 3.36
CA ASP A 135 6.35 -3.92 3.07
C ASP A 135 7.49 -4.34 2.15
N PHE A 136 7.61 -5.64 1.90
CA PHE A 136 8.67 -6.15 1.03
C PHE A 136 8.40 -5.85 -0.45
N GLY A 137 7.16 -5.62 -0.86
CA GLY A 137 6.83 -5.14 -2.21
C GLY A 137 7.40 -3.74 -2.46
N GLU A 138 7.29 -2.83 -1.47
CA GLU A 138 7.97 -1.53 -1.50
C GLU A 138 9.50 -1.69 -1.47
N THR A 139 10.01 -2.62 -0.66
CA THR A 139 11.45 -2.93 -0.64
C THR A 139 11.96 -3.37 -2.01
N MET A 140 11.22 -4.26 -2.69
CA MET A 140 11.53 -4.66 -4.07
C MET A 140 11.46 -3.48 -5.05
N HIS A 141 10.48 -2.57 -4.88
CA HIS A 141 10.39 -1.35 -5.67
C HIS A 141 11.63 -0.45 -5.50
N VAL A 142 12.06 -0.21 -4.26
CA VAL A 142 13.28 0.57 -3.95
C VAL A 142 14.51 -0.09 -4.56
N TRP A 143 14.55 -1.42 -4.67
CA TRP A 143 15.61 -2.16 -5.33
C TRP A 143 15.50 -2.19 -6.86
N GLY A 144 14.49 -1.54 -7.44
CA GLY A 144 14.33 -1.42 -8.89
C GLY A 144 13.44 -2.48 -9.52
N ALA A 145 12.76 -3.33 -8.73
CA ALA A 145 11.81 -4.31 -9.29
C ALA A 145 10.56 -3.59 -9.83
N PRO A 146 10.16 -3.84 -11.08
CA PRO A 146 8.97 -3.24 -11.67
C PRO A 146 7.69 -3.75 -10.98
N GLU A 147 6.57 -3.03 -11.21
CA GLU A 147 5.25 -3.41 -10.69
C GLU A 147 4.83 -4.82 -11.13
N GLY A 148 5.16 -5.18 -12.39
CA GLY A 148 4.77 -6.46 -12.96
C GLY A 148 3.33 -6.48 -13.46
N VAL A 149 2.77 -7.69 -13.52
CA VAL A 149 1.40 -7.93 -13.98
C VAL A 149 0.41 -7.71 -12.83
N TYR A 150 -0.71 -7.07 -13.14
CA TYR A 150 -1.85 -7.02 -12.20
C TYR A 150 -2.49 -8.41 -12.06
N GLY A 151 -2.89 -8.75 -10.86
CA GLY A 151 -3.58 -9.98 -10.53
C GLY A 151 -4.65 -9.79 -9.47
N GLU A 152 -5.57 -10.73 -9.40
CA GLU A 152 -6.57 -10.83 -8.33
C GLU A 152 -6.34 -12.13 -7.58
N ALA A 153 -5.97 -12.05 -6.30
CA ALA A 153 -5.70 -13.22 -5.48
C ALA A 153 -6.97 -13.67 -4.73
N PRO A 154 -7.31 -14.98 -4.74
CA PRO A 154 -8.44 -15.49 -3.97
C PRO A 154 -8.31 -15.13 -2.49
N PHE A 155 -9.37 -14.61 -1.88
CA PHE A 155 -9.48 -14.12 -0.51
C PHE A 155 -8.67 -12.85 -0.18
N PHE A 156 -7.64 -12.51 -0.95
CA PHE A 156 -6.76 -11.35 -0.69
C PHE A 156 -7.12 -10.13 -1.54
N GLY A 157 -7.77 -10.34 -2.68
CA GLY A 157 -8.18 -9.25 -3.58
C GLY A 157 -7.10 -8.79 -4.55
N PRO A 158 -7.13 -7.51 -4.96
CA PRO A 158 -6.23 -6.95 -5.95
C PRO A 158 -4.77 -6.96 -5.47
N THR A 159 -3.86 -7.25 -6.39
CA THR A 159 -2.42 -7.30 -6.14
C THR A 159 -1.66 -7.08 -7.45
N THR A 160 -0.33 -6.90 -7.36
CA THR A 160 0.57 -7.01 -8.50
C THR A 160 1.54 -8.16 -8.28
N GLU A 161 2.23 -8.58 -9.34
CA GLU A 161 3.24 -9.64 -9.25
C GLU A 161 4.29 -9.32 -8.17
N ARG A 162 4.80 -8.08 -8.15
CA ARG A 162 5.76 -7.62 -7.14
C ARG A 162 5.17 -7.69 -5.72
N ASP A 163 3.96 -7.16 -5.54
CA ASP A 163 3.36 -7.07 -4.22
C ASP A 163 2.91 -8.43 -3.69
N LEU A 164 2.51 -9.35 -4.58
CA LEU A 164 2.22 -10.74 -4.21
C LEU A 164 3.48 -11.47 -3.71
N VAL A 165 4.60 -11.34 -4.44
CA VAL A 165 5.90 -11.89 -3.99
C VAL A 165 6.32 -11.23 -2.68
N GLY A 166 6.16 -9.91 -2.57
CA GLY A 166 6.44 -9.16 -1.35
C GLY A 166 5.67 -9.70 -0.15
N SER A 167 4.36 -9.90 -0.30
CA SER A 167 3.49 -10.44 0.77
C SER A 167 3.92 -11.84 1.22
N VAL A 168 4.36 -12.70 0.30
CA VAL A 168 4.87 -14.04 0.63
C VAL A 168 6.17 -13.93 1.44
N VAL A 169 7.06 -13.02 1.08
CA VAL A 169 8.31 -12.78 1.80
C VAL A 169 8.03 -12.18 3.17
N ASP A 170 7.15 -11.19 3.29
CA ASP A 170 6.75 -10.61 4.58
C ASP A 170 6.16 -11.68 5.51
N LEU A 171 5.33 -12.56 4.97
CA LEU A 171 4.78 -13.68 5.73
C LEU A 171 5.87 -14.62 6.25
N ALA A 172 6.90 -14.89 5.46
CA ALA A 172 8.01 -15.78 5.80
C ALA A 172 9.01 -15.13 6.76
N LEU A 173 9.26 -13.82 6.61
CA LEU A 173 10.26 -13.08 7.38
C LEU A 173 9.69 -12.34 8.59
N ASN A 174 8.35 -12.37 8.81
CA ASN A 174 7.73 -11.64 9.92
C ASN A 174 8.31 -12.09 11.28
N PRO A 175 9.05 -11.21 12.00
CA PRO A 175 9.74 -11.60 13.23
C PRO A 175 8.77 -12.06 14.33
N VAL A 176 7.60 -11.45 14.42
CA VAL A 176 6.58 -11.80 15.40
C VAL A 176 6.10 -13.23 15.17
N ARG A 177 5.84 -13.59 13.89
CA ARG A 177 5.40 -14.94 13.55
C ARG A 177 6.48 -15.99 13.81
N LEU A 178 7.74 -15.64 13.60
CA LEU A 178 8.87 -16.54 13.84
C LEU A 178 9.15 -16.75 15.32
N LEU A 179 8.94 -15.73 16.15
CA LEU A 179 9.30 -15.73 17.57
C LEU A 179 8.15 -16.14 18.49
N LEU A 180 6.89 -15.92 18.09
CA LEU A 180 5.76 -16.28 18.94
C LEU A 180 5.50 -17.78 18.92
N PRO A 181 5.48 -18.45 20.10
CA PRO A 181 5.04 -19.83 20.19
C PRO A 181 3.51 -19.95 20.01
N THR A 182 3.02 -21.17 19.92
CA THR A 182 1.61 -21.49 20.08
C THR A 182 1.33 -21.57 21.60
N PRO A 183 0.29 -20.91 22.17
CA PRO A 183 -0.91 -20.35 21.53
C PRO A 183 -0.87 -18.86 21.18
N GLU A 184 0.18 -18.10 21.55
CA GLU A 184 0.28 -16.64 21.36
C GLU A 184 0.11 -16.25 19.89
N ARG A 185 0.63 -17.07 18.98
CA ARG A 185 0.43 -16.90 17.54
C ARG A 185 -1.04 -16.92 17.13
N SER A 186 -1.86 -17.74 17.79
CA SER A 186 -3.30 -17.83 17.51
C SER A 186 -4.02 -16.55 17.93
N TYR A 187 -3.64 -15.96 19.08
CA TYR A 187 -4.19 -14.67 19.53
C TYR A 187 -3.79 -13.53 18.60
N ALA A 188 -2.53 -13.52 18.14
CA ALA A 188 -2.06 -12.55 17.15
C ALA A 188 -2.86 -12.65 15.83
N THR A 189 -3.09 -13.87 15.35
CA THR A 189 -3.91 -14.11 14.15
C THR A 189 -5.36 -13.67 14.36
N ALA A 190 -5.95 -13.99 15.50
CA ALA A 190 -7.32 -13.55 15.82
C ALA A 190 -7.44 -12.03 15.90
N ALA A 191 -6.44 -11.34 16.48
CA ALA A 191 -6.41 -9.89 16.53
C ALA A 191 -6.31 -9.27 15.15
N LYS A 192 -5.46 -9.81 14.26
CA LYS A 192 -5.36 -9.35 12.86
C LYS A 192 -6.66 -9.56 12.10
N LEU A 193 -7.31 -10.71 12.28
CA LEU A 193 -8.63 -10.94 11.68
C LEU A 193 -9.67 -9.96 12.22
N GLY A 194 -9.69 -9.71 13.54
CA GLY A 194 -10.57 -8.73 14.17
C GLY A 194 -10.32 -7.31 13.66
N SER A 195 -9.06 -6.91 13.48
CA SER A 195 -8.70 -5.63 12.87
C SER A 195 -9.28 -5.49 11.46
N LYS A 196 -9.14 -6.52 10.61
CA LYS A 196 -9.68 -6.52 9.25
C LYS A 196 -11.21 -6.45 9.21
N LEU A 197 -11.89 -7.13 10.14
CA LEU A 197 -13.35 -6.99 10.27
C LEU A 197 -13.75 -5.57 10.71
N GLY A 198 -12.99 -4.98 11.63
CA GLY A 198 -13.20 -3.60 12.07
C GLY A 198 -12.96 -2.58 10.94
N GLU A 199 -11.93 -2.77 10.12
CA GLU A 199 -11.67 -1.96 8.92
C GLU A 199 -12.81 -2.11 7.90
N ARG A 200 -13.27 -3.35 7.63
CA ARG A 200 -14.39 -3.62 6.71
C ARG A 200 -15.69 -2.96 7.18
N ASP A 201 -15.95 -2.94 8.49
CA ASP A 201 -17.13 -2.25 9.05
C ASP A 201 -16.98 -0.73 9.00
N ARG A 202 -15.80 -0.19 9.30
CA ARG A 202 -15.51 1.25 9.29
C ARG A 202 -15.67 1.85 7.91
N TYR A 203 -15.21 1.16 6.88
CA TYR A 203 -15.25 1.60 5.47
C TYR A 203 -16.39 0.96 4.68
N ARG A 204 -17.41 0.43 5.38
CA ARG A 204 -18.50 -0.36 4.78
C ARG A 204 -19.19 0.34 3.62
N ASP A 205 -19.51 1.62 3.76
CA ASP A 205 -20.28 2.35 2.75
C ASP A 205 -19.44 2.53 1.47
N THR A 206 -18.17 2.87 1.60
CA THR A 206 -17.24 2.98 0.47
C THR A 206 -16.99 1.62 -0.19
N LEU A 207 -16.73 0.58 0.62
CA LEU A 207 -16.49 -0.77 0.09
C LEU A 207 -17.76 -1.37 -0.54
N ASP A 208 -18.93 -1.14 0.04
CA ASP A 208 -20.20 -1.58 -0.53
C ASP A 208 -20.48 -0.89 -1.87
N SER A 209 -20.22 0.42 -1.98
CA SER A 209 -20.35 1.18 -3.21
C SER A 209 -19.43 0.64 -4.32
N VAL A 210 -18.15 0.45 -4.02
CA VAL A 210 -17.15 -0.05 -4.99
C VAL A 210 -17.43 -1.51 -5.39
N LEU A 211 -17.63 -2.40 -4.40
CA LEU A 211 -17.72 -3.84 -4.66
C LEU A 211 -19.10 -4.28 -5.15
N HIS A 212 -20.17 -3.64 -4.69
CA HIS A 212 -21.53 -4.18 -4.89
C HIS A 212 -22.46 -3.27 -5.69
N GLU A 213 -22.20 -1.95 -5.74
CA GLU A 213 -23.07 -0.97 -6.39
C GLU A 213 -22.48 -0.40 -7.68
N SER A 214 -21.18 -0.60 -7.91
CA SER A 214 -20.50 -0.16 -9.13
C SER A 214 -20.94 -0.95 -10.36
N ALA A 215 -21.04 -0.27 -11.50
CA ALA A 215 -21.35 -0.87 -12.79
C ALA A 215 -20.26 -1.87 -13.25
N ASP A 216 -18.98 -1.55 -13.03
CA ASP A 216 -17.84 -2.45 -13.23
C ASP A 216 -16.94 -2.41 -11.98
N SER A 217 -17.32 -3.20 -11.00
CA SER A 217 -16.63 -3.35 -9.72
C SER A 217 -15.17 -3.80 -9.88
N TYR A 218 -14.88 -4.67 -10.84
CA TYR A 218 -13.52 -5.13 -11.11
C TYR A 218 -12.63 -3.98 -11.60
N ALA A 219 -13.05 -3.26 -12.63
CA ALA A 219 -12.28 -2.16 -13.19
C ALA A 219 -12.04 -1.06 -12.14
N GLN A 220 -13.07 -0.73 -11.36
CA GLN A 220 -12.96 0.27 -10.30
C GLN A 220 -12.01 -0.17 -9.19
N THR A 221 -12.11 -1.41 -8.71
CA THR A 221 -11.22 -1.95 -7.67
C THR A 221 -9.77 -1.99 -8.15
N ARG A 222 -9.53 -2.45 -9.40
CA ARG A 222 -8.21 -2.47 -10.02
C ARG A 222 -7.61 -1.07 -10.08
N LEU A 223 -8.39 -0.10 -10.55
CA LEU A 223 -7.93 1.29 -10.67
C LEU A 223 -7.57 1.88 -9.30
N LEU A 224 -8.46 1.74 -8.32
CA LEU A 224 -8.23 2.24 -6.97
C LEU A 224 -6.99 1.61 -6.33
N TYR A 225 -6.82 0.28 -6.47
CA TYR A 225 -5.64 -0.41 -5.95
C TYR A 225 -4.35 0.13 -6.57
N LEU A 226 -4.27 0.19 -7.92
CA LEU A 226 -3.07 0.62 -8.61
C LEU A 226 -2.74 2.09 -8.32
N GLN A 227 -3.74 2.98 -8.31
CA GLN A 227 -3.54 4.38 -7.97
C GLN A 227 -3.03 4.55 -6.54
N ASN A 228 -3.67 3.90 -5.56
CA ASN A 228 -3.24 3.97 -4.17
C ASN A 228 -1.82 3.43 -4.00
N ARG A 229 -1.53 2.27 -4.61
CA ARG A 229 -0.21 1.64 -4.49
C ARG A 229 0.89 2.49 -5.13
N ARG A 230 0.65 3.05 -6.30
CA ARG A 230 1.58 3.96 -6.98
C ARG A 230 1.79 5.25 -6.18
N PHE A 231 0.73 5.78 -5.58
CA PHE A 231 0.83 6.93 -4.68
C PHE A 231 1.69 6.61 -3.45
N GLU A 232 1.49 5.48 -2.77
CA GLU A 232 2.30 5.04 -1.63
C GLU A 232 3.79 4.92 -2.00
N LEU A 233 4.09 4.45 -3.20
CA LEU A 233 5.44 4.30 -3.72
C LEU A 233 6.05 5.60 -4.26
N GLY A 234 5.33 6.73 -4.22
CA GLY A 234 5.78 8.01 -4.78
C GLY A 234 5.83 8.04 -6.31
N GLN A 235 5.12 7.12 -6.97
CA GLN A 235 5.04 7.01 -8.43
C GLN A 235 3.86 7.82 -9.00
N THR A 236 3.72 9.07 -8.59
CA THR A 236 2.59 9.94 -9.00
C THR A 236 2.70 10.51 -10.41
N GLY A 237 3.88 10.44 -11.03
CA GLY A 237 4.14 11.04 -12.34
C GLY A 237 3.44 10.40 -13.56
N GLY A 238 2.73 9.25 -13.37
CA GLY A 238 2.00 8.60 -14.47
C GLY A 238 0.49 8.86 -14.50
N VAL A 239 -0.04 9.56 -13.49
CA VAL A 239 -1.48 9.82 -13.37
C VAL A 239 -1.81 11.24 -13.86
N GLU A 240 -0.85 12.17 -13.81
CA GLU A 240 -1.05 13.52 -14.30
C GLU A 240 -1.13 13.57 -15.85
N ASP A 241 -0.43 12.68 -16.56
CA ASP A 241 -0.47 12.63 -18.03
C ASP A 241 -1.74 11.96 -18.60
N ASP A 242 -2.46 11.14 -17.81
CA ASP A 242 -3.71 10.50 -18.21
C ASP A 242 -4.98 11.21 -17.66
N PHE A 243 -4.80 12.18 -16.77
CA PHE A 243 -5.92 13.02 -16.31
C PHE A 243 -6.19 14.09 -17.35
N ILE A 244 -7.12 13.82 -18.24
CA ILE A 244 -7.70 14.85 -19.10
C ILE A 244 -8.59 15.69 -18.17
N ASP A 245 -8.07 16.85 -17.75
CA ASP A 245 -8.89 17.86 -17.09
C ASP A 245 -9.97 18.33 -18.08
N PRO A 246 -11.26 17.99 -17.84
CA PRO A 246 -12.33 18.40 -18.71
C PRO A 246 -12.53 19.93 -18.73
N TYR A 247 -11.81 20.66 -17.87
CA TYR A 247 -11.82 22.12 -17.77
C TYR A 247 -10.47 22.75 -18.17
N ALA A 248 -9.45 21.94 -18.54
CA ALA A 248 -8.19 22.47 -19.05
C ALA A 248 -8.44 23.22 -20.36
N THR A 249 -8.17 24.51 -20.34
CA THR A 249 -8.33 25.43 -21.49
C THR A 249 -7.11 25.43 -22.40
N ASP A 250 -6.36 24.34 -22.50
CA ASP A 250 -5.21 24.25 -23.39
C ASP A 250 -5.68 24.18 -24.84
N ALA A 251 -5.44 25.27 -25.55
CA ALA A 251 -5.78 25.44 -26.97
C ALA A 251 -5.15 24.38 -27.90
N ASP A 252 -4.19 23.58 -27.41
CA ASP A 252 -3.50 22.53 -28.16
C ASP A 252 -4.17 21.14 -28.03
N ALA A 253 -5.15 20.96 -27.13
CA ALA A 253 -5.78 19.64 -26.88
C ALA A 253 -6.93 19.32 -27.86
N GLY A 254 -7.25 20.17 -28.83
CA GLY A 254 -8.32 19.95 -29.81
C GLY A 254 -9.73 19.93 -29.22
N PHE A 255 -9.89 20.30 -27.94
CA PHE A 255 -11.19 20.47 -27.34
C PHE A 255 -11.83 21.77 -27.83
N VAL A 256 -12.89 21.63 -28.61
CA VAL A 256 -13.76 22.76 -28.98
C VAL A 256 -14.83 22.83 -27.90
N ASP A 257 -14.75 23.85 -27.04
CA ASP A 257 -15.80 24.15 -26.08
C ASP A 257 -17.13 24.38 -26.83
N PRO A 258 -18.12 23.50 -26.68
CA PRO A 258 -19.41 23.65 -27.32
C PRO A 258 -20.19 24.90 -26.86
N TYR A 259 -19.75 25.55 -25.79
CA TYR A 259 -20.35 26.78 -25.24
C TYR A 259 -19.50 28.03 -25.46
N ALA A 260 -18.28 27.91 -26.03
CA ALA A 260 -17.42 29.07 -26.37
C ALA A 260 -18.06 30.06 -27.33
N ALA A 261 -19.14 29.66 -27.98
CA ALA A 261 -19.96 30.50 -28.89
C ALA A 261 -21.33 30.81 -28.27
N ASP A 262 -21.45 30.95 -26.96
CA ASP A 262 -22.71 31.39 -26.35
C ASP A 262 -22.99 32.82 -26.75
N PRO A 263 -24.00 33.08 -27.61
CA PRO A 263 -24.34 34.43 -28.07
C PRO A 263 -24.93 35.31 -26.95
N TYR A 264 -25.09 34.77 -25.75
CA TYR A 264 -25.61 35.50 -24.57
C TYR A 264 -24.52 35.79 -23.51
N ALA A 265 -23.28 35.36 -23.69
CA ALA A 265 -22.19 35.59 -22.73
C ALA A 265 -21.91 37.08 -22.47
N ASP A 266 -22.09 37.93 -23.50
CA ASP A 266 -21.87 39.39 -23.40
C ASP A 266 -23.07 40.17 -22.80
N SER A 267 -24.16 39.49 -22.45
CA SER A 267 -25.37 40.18 -21.98
C SER A 267 -25.59 40.10 -20.47
N PHE A 268 -24.68 39.46 -19.74
CA PHE A 268 -24.81 39.39 -18.29
C PHE A 268 -24.06 40.53 -17.59
N GLU A 269 -24.75 41.66 -17.41
CA GLU A 269 -24.28 42.71 -16.47
C GLU A 269 -24.45 42.18 -15.04
N ASP A 270 -23.36 42.09 -14.31
CA ASP A 270 -23.39 41.74 -12.89
C ASP A 270 -24.10 42.80 -12.09
N PRO A 271 -25.33 42.57 -11.56
CA PRO A 271 -26.11 43.57 -10.82
C PRO A 271 -25.48 43.99 -9.48
N TYR A 272 -24.34 43.37 -9.09
CA TYR A 272 -23.63 43.64 -7.83
C TYR A 272 -22.22 44.25 -8.04
N ALA A 273 -21.82 44.58 -9.27
CA ALA A 273 -20.59 45.30 -9.55
C ALA A 273 -20.76 46.81 -9.24
N GLN A 274 -20.77 47.18 -7.94
CA GLN A 274 -20.63 48.54 -7.42
C GLN A 274 -19.54 48.60 -6.37
#